data_3cdbfe8dde8101f8ce9505827d76bac0
#
_entry.id   3cdbfe8dde8101f8ce9505827d76bac0
#
_cell.length_a   1.000
_cell.length_b   1.000
_cell.length_c   1.000
_cell.angle_alpha   90.00
_cell.angle_beta   90.00
_cell.angle_gamma   90.00
#
_symmetry.space_group_name_H-M   'P 1'
#
loop_
_entity.id
_entity.type
_entity.pdbx_description
1 polymer ?
#
loop_
_entity_poly.entity_id
_entity_poly.type
_entity_poly.pdbx_seq_one_letter_code
_entity_poly.pdbx_strand_id
1 'polypeptide(L)'
;VLGRALIYGGVGIDTVAPNKIFIGNNVAITAGTRILTHYLDPSRSGRMFRIGEVHIEDDVFIGVNVVICNSVTIGKGAIVGAGSIVTKDIPPYQVWAGNPARYIKAREH
;
A
#
# COMPACT_ATOMS: atom_id res chain seq x y z
N VAL A 1 -9.06 9.05 -3.35
CA VAL A 1 -9.04 9.65 -4.68
C VAL A 1 -8.28 8.73 -5.60
N LEU A 2 -8.88 8.36 -6.72
CA LEU A 2 -8.32 7.39 -7.65
C LEU A 2 -7.92 8.08 -8.96
N GLY A 3 -6.70 7.82 -9.42
CA GLY A 3 -6.30 8.06 -10.78
C GLY A 3 -6.73 6.89 -11.68
N ARG A 4 -6.13 6.76 -12.86
CA ARG A 4 -6.39 5.62 -13.76
C ARG A 4 -5.58 4.42 -13.30
N ALA A 5 -6.23 3.49 -12.63
CA ALA A 5 -5.60 2.33 -12.05
C ALA A 5 -6.30 1.05 -12.47
N LEU A 6 -5.54 -0.04 -12.57
CA LEU A 6 -6.07 -1.39 -12.74
C LEU A 6 -6.17 -2.03 -11.35
N ILE A 7 -7.41 -2.29 -10.92
CA ILE A 7 -7.67 -2.91 -9.62
C ILE A 7 -8.34 -4.25 -9.90
N TYR A 8 -7.65 -5.32 -9.57
CA TYR A 8 -8.13 -6.67 -9.83
C TYR A 8 -9.10 -7.15 -8.75
N GLY A 9 -9.82 -8.23 -9.05
CA GLY A 9 -10.79 -8.80 -8.14
C GLY A 9 -10.17 -9.22 -6.80
N GLY A 10 -10.97 -9.15 -5.73
CA GLY A 10 -10.52 -9.53 -4.39
C GLY A 10 -9.68 -8.48 -3.68
N VAL A 11 -9.44 -7.32 -4.28
CA VAL A 11 -8.78 -6.20 -3.60
C VAL A 11 -9.74 -5.61 -2.57
N GLY A 12 -9.29 -5.50 -1.33
CA GLY A 12 -10.04 -4.88 -0.25
C GLY A 12 -9.53 -3.47 0.02
N ILE A 13 -10.39 -2.49 -0.22
CA ILE A 13 -10.10 -1.10 0.13
C ILE A 13 -10.89 -0.80 1.41
N ASP A 14 -10.19 -0.21 2.39
CA ASP A 14 -10.77 0.14 3.67
C ASP A 14 -12.01 1.02 3.49
N THR A 15 -13.12 0.59 4.09
CA THR A 15 -14.39 1.32 4.02
C THR A 15 -14.57 2.30 5.18
N VAL A 16 -13.69 2.30 6.17
CA VAL A 16 -13.76 3.22 7.32
C VAL A 16 -13.42 4.65 6.88
N ALA A 17 -12.34 4.79 6.10
CA ALA A 17 -11.91 6.10 5.63
C ALA A 17 -11.39 6.02 4.18
N PRO A 18 -12.26 5.69 3.21
CA PRO A 18 -11.82 5.51 1.82
C PRO A 18 -11.28 6.80 1.19
N ASN A 19 -11.67 7.96 1.72
CA ASN A 19 -11.15 9.25 1.28
C ASN A 19 -9.71 9.51 1.72
N LYS A 20 -9.12 8.62 2.52
CA LYS A 20 -7.72 8.66 2.94
C LYS A 20 -6.80 7.80 2.07
N ILE A 21 -7.33 7.25 0.99
CA ILE A 21 -6.56 6.45 0.03
C ILE A 21 -6.43 7.23 -1.26
N PHE A 22 -5.18 7.47 -1.66
CA PHE A 22 -4.85 8.24 -2.85
C PHE A 22 -4.04 7.35 -3.79
N ILE A 23 -4.61 7.05 -4.95
CA ILE A 23 -4.00 6.17 -5.94
C ILE A 23 -3.77 6.97 -7.21
N GLY A 24 -2.53 7.00 -7.67
CA GLY A 24 -2.12 7.73 -8.85
C GLY A 24 -2.53 7.04 -10.15
N ASN A 25 -1.94 7.48 -11.25
CA ASN A 25 -2.20 6.97 -12.58
C ASN A 25 -1.27 5.79 -12.92
N ASN A 26 -1.75 4.90 -13.77
CA ASN A 26 -0.99 3.75 -14.23
C ASN A 26 -0.52 2.84 -13.08
N VAL A 27 -1.36 2.68 -12.06
CA VAL A 27 -1.11 1.82 -10.92
C VAL A 27 -1.82 0.49 -11.15
N ALA A 28 -1.15 -0.61 -10.85
CA ALA A 28 -1.77 -1.94 -10.87
C ALA A 28 -1.79 -2.48 -9.43
N ILE A 29 -2.99 -2.83 -8.95
CA ILE A 29 -3.19 -3.45 -7.64
C ILE A 29 -3.80 -4.82 -7.90
N THR A 30 -3.05 -5.87 -7.59
CA THR A 30 -3.45 -7.20 -8.00
C THR A 30 -4.21 -7.97 -6.91
N ALA A 31 -4.72 -9.14 -7.28
CA ALA A 31 -5.74 -9.84 -6.52
C ALA A 31 -5.40 -10.07 -5.05
N GLY A 32 -6.40 -9.91 -4.19
CA GLY A 32 -6.27 -10.20 -2.75
C GLY A 32 -5.57 -9.14 -1.92
N THR A 33 -5.06 -8.08 -2.53
CA THR A 33 -4.41 -6.99 -1.80
C THR A 33 -5.41 -6.26 -0.93
N ARG A 34 -4.97 -5.87 0.27
CA ARG A 34 -5.75 -5.12 1.25
C ARG A 34 -5.07 -3.79 1.54
N ILE A 35 -5.83 -2.71 1.45
CA ILE A 35 -5.35 -1.36 1.80
C ILE A 35 -6.13 -0.89 3.02
N LEU A 36 -5.42 -0.65 4.11
CA LEU A 36 -6.02 -0.31 5.41
C LEU A 36 -5.66 1.11 5.80
N THR A 37 -6.66 1.89 6.18
CA THR A 37 -6.47 3.25 6.68
C THR A 37 -6.66 3.37 8.18
N HIS A 38 -7.13 2.32 8.84
CA HIS A 38 -7.26 2.29 10.30
C HIS A 38 -6.52 1.09 10.86
N TYR A 39 -5.91 1.27 12.00
CA TYR A 39 -5.15 0.23 12.67
C TYR A 39 -5.10 0.51 14.16
N LEU A 40 -4.89 -0.56 14.93
CA LEU A 40 -4.80 -0.44 16.38
C LEU A 40 -3.56 0.37 16.75
N ASP A 41 -3.74 1.32 17.67
CA ASP A 41 -2.63 2.10 18.21
C ASP A 41 -2.02 1.36 19.40
N PRO A 42 -0.86 0.72 19.24
CA PRO A 42 -0.26 -0.07 20.32
C PRO A 42 0.35 0.78 21.43
N SER A 43 0.48 2.09 21.20
CA SER A 43 1.02 3.00 22.22
C SER A 43 -0.02 3.43 23.25
N ARG A 44 -1.29 3.05 23.06
CA ARG A 44 -2.39 3.42 23.93
C ARG A 44 -3.06 2.17 24.51
N SER A 45 -3.56 2.29 25.73
CA SER A 45 -4.28 1.19 26.35
C SER A 45 -5.69 1.04 25.76
N GLY A 46 -6.22 -0.18 25.79
CA GLY A 46 -7.53 -0.46 25.24
C GLY A 46 -7.51 -0.58 23.73
N ARG A 47 -8.69 -0.43 23.12
CA ARG A 47 -8.86 -0.56 21.67
C ARG A 47 -8.92 0.82 21.00
N MET A 48 -7.83 1.54 21.05
CA MET A 48 -7.72 2.83 20.39
C MET A 48 -7.18 2.64 18.97
N PHE A 49 -7.89 3.19 17.99
CA PHE A 49 -7.50 3.08 16.59
C PHE A 49 -6.92 4.38 16.09
N ARG A 50 -5.95 4.27 15.19
CA ARG A 50 -5.47 5.39 14.38
C ARG A 50 -6.08 5.31 13.00
N ILE A 51 -6.25 6.49 12.41
CA ILE A 51 -6.60 6.62 10.99
C ILE A 51 -5.43 7.29 10.32
N GLY A 52 -4.92 6.69 9.27
CA GLY A 52 -3.80 7.23 8.50
C GLY A 52 -4.14 7.34 7.03
N GLU A 53 -3.25 7.96 6.27
CA GLU A 53 -3.40 8.11 4.83
C GLU A 53 -2.47 7.16 4.10
N VAL A 54 -2.98 6.55 3.02
CA VAL A 54 -2.19 5.73 2.13
C VAL A 54 -2.09 6.43 0.79
N HIS A 55 -0.87 6.67 0.33
CA HIS A 55 -0.59 7.28 -0.95
C HIS A 55 0.16 6.28 -1.83
N ILE A 56 -0.43 5.93 -2.95
CA ILE A 56 0.21 5.08 -3.97
C ILE A 56 0.41 5.97 -5.18
N GLU A 57 1.67 6.27 -5.47
CA GLU A 57 2.02 7.21 -6.53
C GLU A 57 1.87 6.56 -7.91
N ASP A 58 2.16 7.33 -8.97
CA ASP A 58 2.04 6.84 -10.33
C ASP A 58 2.98 5.66 -10.63
N ASP A 59 2.60 4.82 -11.57
CA ASP A 59 3.43 3.74 -12.11
C ASP A 59 3.84 2.67 -11.09
N VAL A 60 3.09 2.55 -10.00
CA VAL A 60 3.34 1.54 -8.95
C VAL A 60 2.70 0.21 -9.34
N PHE A 61 3.38 -0.88 -9.07
CA PHE A 61 2.85 -2.23 -9.22
C PHE A 61 2.79 -2.90 -7.84
N ILE A 62 1.61 -3.36 -7.46
CA ILE A 62 1.38 -4.09 -6.21
C ILE A 62 1.07 -5.54 -6.55
N GLY A 63 1.90 -6.46 -6.07
CA GLY A 63 1.70 -7.90 -6.26
C GLY A 63 0.47 -8.44 -5.53
N VAL A 64 0.16 -9.72 -5.73
CA VAL A 64 -1.02 -10.33 -5.11
C VAL A 64 -0.87 -10.47 -3.59
N ASN A 65 -1.99 -10.41 -2.89
CA ASN A 65 -2.06 -10.64 -1.43
C ASN A 65 -1.12 -9.76 -0.61
N VAL A 66 -0.90 -8.53 -1.04
CA VAL A 66 -0.14 -7.53 -0.29
C VAL A 66 -1.08 -6.88 0.73
N VAL A 67 -0.57 -6.59 1.92
CA VAL A 67 -1.28 -5.79 2.91
C VAL A 67 -0.53 -4.47 3.05
N ILE A 68 -1.24 -3.37 2.85
CA ILE A 68 -0.70 -2.01 3.03
C ILE A 68 -1.37 -1.42 4.26
N CYS A 69 -0.60 -1.13 5.28
CA CYS A 69 -1.12 -0.61 6.54
C CYS A 69 -0.22 0.52 7.04
N ASN A 70 -0.68 1.17 8.12
CA ASN A 70 -0.09 2.39 8.62
C ASN A 70 -0.25 3.55 7.63
N SER A 71 0.30 4.70 7.97
CA SER A 71 0.34 5.85 7.08
C SER A 71 1.58 5.74 6.20
N VAL A 72 1.40 5.24 4.97
CA VAL A 72 2.55 5.00 4.09
C VAL A 72 2.36 5.67 2.74
N THR A 73 3.48 6.04 2.14
CA THR A 73 3.57 6.48 0.76
C THR A 73 4.41 5.48 -0.03
N ILE A 74 3.83 4.94 -1.08
CA ILE A 74 4.55 4.07 -2.02
C ILE A 74 4.94 4.94 -3.21
N GLY A 75 6.24 5.18 -3.35
CA GLY A 75 6.78 6.14 -4.30
C GLY A 75 6.60 5.74 -5.75
N LYS A 76 6.63 6.73 -6.62
CA LYS A 76 6.44 6.56 -8.06
C LYS A 76 7.31 5.43 -8.61
N GLY A 77 6.70 4.55 -9.39
CA GLY A 77 7.40 3.47 -10.05
C GLY A 77 7.86 2.33 -9.14
N ALA A 78 7.49 2.33 -7.86
CA ALA A 78 7.86 1.24 -6.96
C ALA A 78 7.13 -0.06 -7.31
N ILE A 79 7.73 -1.18 -6.92
CA ILE A 79 7.13 -2.51 -7.03
C ILE A 79 7.09 -3.13 -5.65
N VAL A 80 5.92 -3.66 -5.28
CA VAL A 80 5.74 -4.43 -4.04
C VAL A 80 5.53 -5.89 -4.41
N GLY A 81 6.40 -6.76 -3.94
CA GLY A 81 6.33 -8.20 -4.22
C GLY A 81 5.13 -8.86 -3.57
N ALA A 82 4.64 -9.95 -4.17
CA ALA A 82 3.47 -10.69 -3.69
C ALA A 82 3.63 -11.13 -2.23
N GLY A 83 2.54 -11.07 -1.47
CA GLY A 83 2.49 -11.52 -0.08
C GLY A 83 3.16 -10.59 0.91
N SER A 84 3.59 -9.42 0.49
CA SER A 84 4.31 -8.48 1.36
C SER A 84 3.38 -7.73 2.31
N ILE A 85 3.93 -7.32 3.45
CA ILE A 85 3.24 -6.46 4.41
C ILE A 85 3.98 -5.13 4.45
N VAL A 86 3.38 -4.09 3.90
CA VAL A 86 3.98 -2.76 3.80
C VAL A 86 3.65 -1.95 5.05
N THR A 87 4.66 -1.62 5.82
CA THR A 87 4.52 -0.87 7.07
C THR A 87 5.31 0.43 7.09
N LYS A 88 6.11 0.70 6.06
CA LYS A 88 6.94 1.89 5.92
C LYS A 88 6.84 2.44 4.51
N ASP A 89 7.18 3.71 4.35
CA ASP A 89 7.26 4.32 3.04
C ASP A 89 8.24 3.58 2.14
N ILE A 90 7.87 3.47 0.88
CA ILE A 90 8.74 2.87 -0.14
C ILE A 90 9.21 3.96 -1.08
N PRO A 91 10.53 4.19 -1.19
CA PRO A 91 11.06 5.21 -2.10
C PRO A 91 10.74 4.91 -3.57
N PRO A 92 10.76 5.95 -4.42
CA PRO A 92 10.49 5.77 -5.85
C PRO A 92 11.45 4.78 -6.52
N TYR A 93 10.92 4.02 -7.47
CA TYR A 93 11.67 3.10 -8.31
C TYR A 93 12.47 2.05 -7.55
N GLN A 94 11.91 1.59 -6.43
CA GLN A 94 12.49 0.50 -5.66
C GLN A 94 11.55 -0.70 -5.64
N VAL A 95 12.13 -1.88 -5.55
CA VAL A 95 11.40 -3.14 -5.35
C VAL A 95 11.56 -3.54 -3.90
N TRP A 96 10.43 -3.71 -3.24
CA TRP A 96 10.36 -4.14 -1.84
C TRP A 96 9.51 -5.40 -1.72
N ALA A 97 9.85 -6.27 -0.79
CA ALA A 97 9.09 -7.49 -0.53
C ALA A 97 9.33 -8.01 0.88
N GLY A 98 8.44 -8.87 1.32
CA GLY A 98 8.56 -9.58 2.60
C GLY A 98 7.59 -9.11 3.66
N ASN A 99 7.72 -9.67 4.85
CA ASN A 99 6.93 -9.34 6.03
C ASN A 99 7.86 -9.11 7.23
N PRO A 100 8.06 -7.87 7.67
CA PRO A 100 7.66 -6.64 6.98
C PRO A 100 8.45 -6.44 5.69
N ALA A 101 7.88 -5.70 4.76
CA ALA A 101 8.52 -5.44 3.47
C ALA A 101 9.85 -4.70 3.66
N ARG A 102 10.84 -5.10 2.90
CA ARG A 102 12.19 -4.55 2.92
C ARG A 102 12.72 -4.35 1.51
N TYR A 103 13.67 -3.46 1.36
CA TYR A 103 14.32 -3.18 0.09
C TYR A 103 14.98 -4.43 -0.49
N ILE A 104 14.71 -4.69 -1.77
CA ILE A 104 15.32 -5.79 -2.52
C ILE A 104 16.33 -5.24 -3.52
N LYS A 105 15.89 -4.32 -4.37
CA LYS A 105 16.71 -3.74 -5.44
C LYS A 105 16.05 -2.50 -6.02
N ALA A 106 16.80 -1.77 -6.83
CA ALA A 106 16.23 -0.69 -7.62
C ALA A 106 15.46 -1.29 -8.81
N ARG A 107 14.38 -0.62 -9.22
CA ARG A 107 13.64 -0.96 -10.43
C ARG A 107 14.29 -0.27 -11.61
N GLU A 108 14.58 -1.01 -12.66
CA GLU A 108 15.00 -0.42 -13.92
C GLU A 108 13.82 0.26 -14.61
N HIS A 109 14.07 1.43 -15.17
CA HIS A 109 13.02 2.21 -15.84
C HIS A 109 13.56 3.12 -16.96
#